data_f98ca1b8f23d2d1104a83706c2b834ef
#
_entry.id   f98ca1b8f23d2d1104a83706c2b834ef
#
_cell.length_a   1.000
_cell.length_b   1.000
_cell.length_c   1.000
_cell.angle_alpha   90.00
_cell.angle_beta   90.00
_cell.angle_gamma   90.00
#
_symmetry.space_group_name_H-M   'P 1'
#
loop_
_entity.id
_entity.type
_entity.pdbx_description
1 polymer ?
#
loop_
_entity_poly.entity_id
_entity_poly.type
_entity_poly.pdbx_seq_one_letter_code
_entity_poly.pdbx_strand_id
1 'polypeptide(L)'
;MQSTIPYRTLGRTGERVSAIGLGGWHLGLEQVDEPLSVRIIRTAIDRGINFLDNCWDYNDGASETRMGKALRDGYRQKVFLMTKIDGRSYAEATRQLDQSLERLETDCIDLVQHHEILRYDDPHRIFDEEGANRALVDAQRAGKIRYIGFTGHKDPHIHLYMLDVAREHSFLFDTVQMPLNVMDAHYRSFGKLVLPELVRQGIGVLGMKPMANGIILKSKTVSPIECLRYALNLPTSVVITGVDSMEILDQACEAARTFRPLSDSELTALLSKTATAAARGEFEPFKTSSIFDGTAQNPAWLGDEPQRLQDLMP
;
A
#
# COMPACT_ATOMS: atom_id res chain seq x y z
N MET A 1 7.88 -16.32 -27.31
CA MET A 1 8.55 -15.72 -26.13
C MET A 1 7.47 -15.46 -25.09
N GLN A 2 7.61 -15.99 -23.87
CA GLN A 2 6.70 -15.60 -22.79
C GLN A 2 6.92 -14.11 -22.53
N SER A 3 5.84 -13.32 -22.52
CA SER A 3 5.90 -11.90 -22.18
C SER A 3 6.38 -11.75 -20.72
N THR A 4 7.31 -10.84 -20.49
CA THR A 4 7.82 -10.54 -19.14
C THR A 4 6.86 -9.62 -18.40
N ILE A 5 6.90 -9.63 -17.07
CA ILE A 5 6.18 -8.63 -16.25
C ILE A 5 6.73 -7.24 -16.61
N PRO A 6 5.86 -6.26 -16.96
CA PRO A 6 6.31 -4.91 -17.27
C PRO A 6 6.83 -4.19 -16.02
N TYR A 7 7.83 -3.31 -16.20
CA TYR A 7 8.39 -2.46 -15.17
C TYR A 7 8.03 -0.99 -15.41
N ARG A 8 7.77 -0.27 -14.33
CA ARG A 8 7.43 1.16 -14.33
C ARG A 8 8.38 1.93 -13.42
N THR A 9 8.47 3.24 -13.63
CA THR A 9 9.22 4.10 -12.74
C THR A 9 8.38 4.46 -11.51
N LEU A 10 8.98 4.38 -10.32
CA LEU A 10 8.35 4.75 -9.06
C LEU A 10 8.42 6.27 -8.85
N GLY A 11 7.54 7.00 -9.53
CA GLY A 11 7.52 8.45 -9.46
C GLY A 11 8.90 9.09 -9.70
N ARG A 12 9.21 10.14 -8.94
CA ARG A 12 10.50 10.86 -9.02
C ARG A 12 11.70 10.12 -8.40
N THR A 13 11.48 8.99 -7.71
CA THR A 13 12.57 8.22 -7.11
C THR A 13 13.55 7.66 -8.16
N GLY A 14 13.08 7.48 -9.39
CA GLY A 14 13.84 6.85 -10.46
C GLY A 14 13.92 5.32 -10.39
N GLU A 15 13.47 4.71 -9.29
CA GLU A 15 13.48 3.26 -9.12
C GLU A 15 12.59 2.55 -10.14
N ARG A 16 13.08 1.41 -10.61
CA ARG A 16 12.35 0.55 -11.56
C ARG A 16 11.69 -0.61 -10.82
N VAL A 17 10.36 -0.59 -10.79
CA VAL A 17 9.55 -1.57 -10.07
C VAL A 17 8.60 -2.31 -11.01
N SER A 18 8.27 -3.55 -10.68
CA SER A 18 7.29 -4.33 -11.43
C SER A 18 5.91 -3.67 -11.35
N ALA A 19 5.19 -3.61 -12.48
CA ALA A 19 3.87 -2.97 -12.54
C ALA A 19 2.82 -3.65 -11.63
N ILE A 20 3.11 -4.87 -11.18
CA ILE A 20 2.34 -5.58 -10.16
C ILE A 20 3.25 -5.90 -8.98
N GLY A 21 2.74 -5.71 -7.75
CA GLY A 21 3.42 -5.97 -6.48
C GLY A 21 2.69 -7.01 -5.64
N LEU A 22 3.43 -7.68 -4.78
CA LEU A 22 2.94 -8.70 -3.87
C LEU A 22 2.57 -8.09 -2.52
N GLY A 23 1.28 -8.17 -2.13
CA GLY A 23 0.78 -7.71 -0.84
C GLY A 23 0.97 -8.75 0.27
N GLY A 24 1.59 -8.34 1.38
CA GLY A 24 1.98 -9.21 2.48
C GLY A 24 0.83 -9.68 3.37
N TRP A 25 -0.27 -8.91 3.49
CA TRP A 25 -1.32 -9.25 4.44
C TRP A 25 -1.82 -10.70 4.34
N HIS A 26 -2.06 -11.18 3.11
CA HIS A 26 -2.52 -12.55 2.87
C HIS A 26 -1.48 -13.61 3.23
N LEU A 27 -0.20 -13.28 3.13
CA LEU A 27 0.91 -14.18 3.40
C LEU A 27 1.13 -14.45 4.89
N GLY A 28 0.61 -13.58 5.78
CA GLY A 28 0.67 -13.76 7.23
C GLY A 28 -0.52 -14.54 7.82
N LEU A 29 -1.58 -14.77 7.05
CA LEU A 29 -2.80 -15.43 7.53
C LEU A 29 -2.52 -16.85 8.04
N GLU A 30 -3.27 -17.29 9.07
CA GLU A 30 -3.13 -18.63 9.66
C GLU A 30 -3.40 -19.76 8.65
N GLN A 31 -4.37 -19.56 7.74
CA GLN A 31 -4.72 -20.54 6.70
C GLN A 31 -3.68 -20.66 5.58
N VAL A 32 -2.72 -19.75 5.51
CA VAL A 32 -1.56 -19.83 4.60
C VAL A 32 -0.36 -20.21 5.43
N ASP A 33 0.12 -21.45 5.34
CA ASP A 33 1.25 -21.88 6.14
C ASP A 33 2.56 -21.15 5.71
N GLU A 34 3.54 -21.14 6.59
CA GLU A 34 4.81 -20.45 6.35
C GLU A 34 5.56 -21.01 5.12
N PRO A 35 5.67 -22.35 4.92
CA PRO A 35 6.31 -22.89 3.72
C PRO A 35 5.65 -22.43 2.42
N LEU A 36 4.31 -22.36 2.38
CA LEU A 36 3.57 -21.86 1.22
C LEU A 36 3.83 -20.37 1.02
N SER A 37 3.80 -19.57 2.10
CA SER A 37 4.10 -18.13 2.05
C SER A 37 5.49 -17.86 1.46
N VAL A 38 6.51 -18.54 1.95
CA VAL A 38 7.90 -18.45 1.44
C VAL A 38 7.97 -18.87 -0.03
N ARG A 39 7.29 -19.95 -0.40
CA ARG A 39 7.23 -20.44 -1.78
C ARG A 39 6.56 -19.42 -2.71
N ILE A 40 5.44 -18.81 -2.31
CA ILE A 40 4.74 -17.78 -3.09
C ILE A 40 5.68 -16.59 -3.31
N ILE A 41 6.32 -16.07 -2.25
CA ILE A 41 7.21 -14.90 -2.33
C ILE A 41 8.38 -15.19 -3.28
N ARG A 42 9.11 -16.27 -3.07
CA ARG A 42 10.27 -16.62 -3.91
C ARG A 42 9.87 -16.86 -5.36
N THR A 43 8.75 -17.56 -5.59
CA THR A 43 8.25 -17.78 -6.96
C THR A 43 7.83 -16.47 -7.63
N ALA A 44 7.21 -15.54 -6.90
CA ALA A 44 6.86 -14.22 -7.42
C ALA A 44 8.12 -13.45 -7.88
N ILE A 45 9.17 -13.45 -7.05
CA ILE A 45 10.46 -12.81 -7.36
C ILE A 45 11.11 -13.46 -8.59
N ASP A 46 11.19 -14.79 -8.65
CA ASP A 46 11.79 -15.51 -9.78
C ASP A 46 11.02 -15.31 -11.09
N ARG A 47 9.73 -14.96 -11.00
CA ARG A 47 8.87 -14.59 -12.14
C ARG A 47 8.99 -13.11 -12.54
N GLY A 48 9.76 -12.30 -11.80
CA GLY A 48 10.02 -10.90 -12.12
C GLY A 48 9.14 -9.89 -11.35
N ILE A 49 8.44 -10.28 -10.29
CA ILE A 49 7.85 -9.34 -9.35
C ILE A 49 8.96 -8.89 -8.39
N ASN A 50 9.27 -7.58 -8.40
CA ASN A 50 10.29 -7.05 -7.50
C ASN A 50 9.74 -6.12 -6.43
N PHE A 51 8.46 -5.80 -6.42
CA PHE A 51 7.84 -4.92 -5.40
C PHE A 51 7.10 -5.75 -4.37
N LEU A 52 7.54 -5.68 -3.11
CA LEU A 52 6.96 -6.40 -1.98
C LEU A 52 6.41 -5.39 -0.96
N ASP A 53 5.12 -5.50 -0.66
CA ASP A 53 4.40 -4.65 0.29
C ASP A 53 4.11 -5.40 1.59
N ASN A 54 4.47 -4.81 2.73
CA ASN A 54 4.16 -5.34 4.05
C ASN A 54 3.67 -4.23 4.99
N CYS A 55 3.41 -4.58 6.26
CA CYS A 55 3.10 -3.66 7.34
C CYS A 55 3.49 -4.27 8.69
N TRP A 56 3.88 -3.41 9.63
CA TRP A 56 4.24 -3.79 10.99
C TRP A 56 3.11 -4.56 11.72
N ASP A 57 1.86 -4.15 11.52
CA ASP A 57 0.67 -4.72 12.18
C ASP A 57 0.15 -6.00 11.50
N TYR A 58 0.56 -6.31 10.26
CA TYR A 58 -0.04 -7.40 9.50
C TYR A 58 0.15 -8.75 10.20
N ASN A 59 -1.00 -9.31 10.69
CA ASN A 59 -1.05 -10.60 11.37
C ASN A 59 -0.08 -10.66 12.57
N ASP A 60 -0.06 -9.63 13.40
CA ASP A 60 0.80 -9.50 14.57
C ASP A 60 2.30 -9.69 14.24
N GLY A 61 2.71 -9.22 13.06
CA GLY A 61 4.08 -9.30 12.55
C GLY A 61 4.45 -10.61 11.84
N ALA A 62 3.55 -11.58 11.79
CA ALA A 62 3.80 -12.86 11.10
C ALA A 62 4.07 -12.65 9.60
N SER A 63 3.43 -11.65 8.98
CA SER A 63 3.66 -11.33 7.56
C SER A 63 5.10 -10.86 7.31
N GLU A 64 5.62 -9.94 8.13
CA GLU A 64 7.01 -9.48 8.02
C GLU A 64 7.99 -10.61 8.29
N THR A 65 7.77 -11.41 9.33
CA THR A 65 8.63 -12.55 9.69
C THR A 65 8.73 -13.59 8.55
N ARG A 66 7.62 -13.94 7.93
CA ARG A 66 7.62 -14.87 6.78
C ARG A 66 8.30 -14.27 5.56
N MET A 67 8.11 -12.96 5.33
CA MET A 67 8.79 -12.25 4.25
C MET A 67 10.29 -12.17 4.48
N GLY A 68 10.77 -11.86 5.70
CA GLY A 68 12.20 -11.88 6.06
C GLY A 68 12.85 -13.23 5.74
N LYS A 69 12.22 -14.34 6.17
CA LYS A 69 12.70 -15.70 5.84
C LYS A 69 12.76 -15.96 4.33
N ALA A 70 11.78 -15.48 3.57
CA ALA A 70 11.75 -15.64 2.12
C ALA A 70 12.88 -14.86 1.42
N LEU A 71 13.30 -13.72 2.02
CA LEU A 71 14.32 -12.84 1.47
C LEU A 71 15.76 -13.26 1.75
N ARG A 72 15.99 -14.34 2.51
CA ARG A 72 17.31 -14.95 2.69
C ARG A 72 17.88 -15.44 1.35
N ASP A 73 19.10 -15.90 1.36
CA ASP A 73 19.78 -16.57 0.22
C ASP A 73 19.89 -15.69 -1.03
N GLY A 74 20.08 -14.37 -0.86
CA GLY A 74 20.25 -13.43 -1.95
C GLY A 74 18.94 -12.93 -2.59
N TYR A 75 17.78 -13.22 -2.02
CA TYR A 75 16.50 -12.70 -2.53
C TYR A 75 16.28 -11.22 -2.18
N ARG A 76 16.79 -10.74 -1.01
CA ARG A 76 16.66 -9.32 -0.59
C ARG A 76 17.18 -8.36 -1.66
N GLN A 77 18.30 -8.67 -2.31
CA GLN A 77 18.91 -7.82 -3.33
C GLN A 77 18.13 -7.76 -4.65
N LYS A 78 17.15 -8.63 -4.85
CA LYS A 78 16.34 -8.68 -6.06
C LYS A 78 15.07 -7.85 -5.98
N VAL A 79 14.75 -7.26 -4.82
CA VAL A 79 13.46 -6.66 -4.55
C VAL A 79 13.56 -5.22 -4.06
N PHE A 80 12.50 -4.48 -4.30
CA PHE A 80 12.16 -3.23 -3.64
C PHE A 80 11.19 -3.57 -2.50
N LEU A 81 11.68 -3.47 -1.27
CA LEU A 81 10.97 -3.89 -0.07
C LEU A 81 10.28 -2.70 0.59
N MET A 82 9.01 -2.82 0.85
CA MET A 82 8.21 -1.81 1.54
C MET A 82 7.56 -2.38 2.79
N THR A 83 7.50 -1.56 3.84
CA THR A 83 6.64 -1.78 5.00
C THR A 83 5.96 -0.48 5.44
N LYS A 84 5.14 -0.55 6.49
CA LYS A 84 4.38 0.58 7.03
C LYS A 84 4.45 0.56 8.56
N ILE A 85 4.31 1.74 9.16
CA ILE A 85 4.23 1.92 10.61
C ILE A 85 2.92 2.64 10.96
N ASP A 86 2.35 2.29 12.10
CA ASP A 86 1.11 2.87 12.63
C ASP A 86 1.37 4.00 13.63
N GLY A 87 2.56 4.05 14.23
CA GLY A 87 2.95 5.05 15.20
C GLY A 87 2.81 6.47 14.66
N ARG A 88 2.28 7.37 15.51
CA ARG A 88 2.18 8.80 15.22
C ARG A 88 3.21 9.61 16.01
N SER A 89 3.70 9.09 17.14
CA SER A 89 4.79 9.70 17.89
C SER A 89 6.16 9.21 17.39
N TYR A 90 7.21 9.99 17.65
CA TYR A 90 8.60 9.65 17.34
C TYR A 90 9.03 8.32 17.96
N ALA A 91 8.73 8.15 19.26
CA ALA A 91 9.12 6.97 20.02
C ALA A 91 8.47 5.70 19.44
N GLU A 92 7.16 5.76 19.18
CA GLU A 92 6.41 4.61 18.69
C GLU A 92 6.78 4.26 17.24
N ALA A 93 6.95 5.27 16.37
CA ALA A 93 7.42 5.07 15.01
C ALA A 93 8.81 4.42 14.95
N THR A 94 9.73 4.87 15.82
CA THR A 94 11.08 4.28 15.91
C THR A 94 10.99 2.82 16.36
N ARG A 95 10.21 2.53 17.41
CA ARG A 95 10.03 1.18 17.94
C ARG A 95 9.47 0.22 16.89
N GLN A 96 8.42 0.64 16.17
CA GLN A 96 7.80 -0.17 15.13
C GLN A 96 8.74 -0.40 13.94
N LEU A 97 9.51 0.63 13.53
CA LEU A 97 10.50 0.49 12.47
C LEU A 97 11.61 -0.49 12.85
N ASP A 98 12.16 -0.39 14.07
CA ASP A 98 13.21 -1.30 14.53
C ASP A 98 12.69 -2.75 14.58
N GLN A 99 11.45 -2.98 15.02
CA GLN A 99 10.82 -4.29 14.96
C GLN A 99 10.61 -4.80 13.53
N SER A 100 10.24 -3.92 12.60
CA SER A 100 10.10 -4.29 11.19
C SER A 100 11.43 -4.70 10.57
N LEU A 101 12.52 -3.98 10.86
CA LEU A 101 13.88 -4.34 10.42
C LEU A 101 14.29 -5.72 10.95
N GLU A 102 14.03 -5.98 12.24
CA GLU A 102 14.31 -7.29 12.87
C GLU A 102 13.51 -8.42 12.20
N ARG A 103 12.18 -8.27 12.05
CA ARG A 103 11.30 -9.30 11.47
C ARG A 103 11.60 -9.55 9.98
N LEU A 104 11.93 -8.50 9.25
CA LEU A 104 12.30 -8.57 7.83
C LEU A 104 13.76 -9.02 7.61
N GLU A 105 14.53 -9.20 8.68
CA GLU A 105 15.93 -9.63 8.65
C GLU A 105 16.80 -8.79 7.69
N THR A 106 16.67 -7.46 7.78
CA THR A 106 17.39 -6.52 6.90
C THR A 106 17.83 -5.28 7.65
N ASP A 107 18.98 -4.71 7.26
CA ASP A 107 19.48 -3.44 7.80
C ASP A 107 18.87 -2.22 7.12
N CYS A 108 18.23 -2.41 5.96
CA CYS A 108 17.63 -1.32 5.20
C CYS A 108 16.33 -1.76 4.51
N ILE A 109 15.28 -0.95 4.67
CA ILE A 109 14.01 -1.08 3.95
C ILE A 109 13.95 0.00 2.88
N ASP A 110 13.51 -0.34 1.66
CA ASP A 110 13.53 0.63 0.56
C ASP A 110 12.48 1.73 0.77
N LEU A 111 11.27 1.40 1.23
CA LEU A 111 10.19 2.36 1.46
C LEU A 111 9.47 2.07 2.77
N VAL A 112 9.31 3.09 3.61
CA VAL A 112 8.44 3.03 4.79
C VAL A 112 7.31 4.04 4.64
N GLN A 113 6.09 3.60 4.93
CA GLN A 113 4.91 4.46 4.85
C GLN A 113 4.26 4.68 6.21
N HIS A 114 3.78 5.90 6.46
CA HIS A 114 2.79 6.14 7.51
C HIS A 114 1.51 5.42 7.13
N HIS A 115 1.08 4.47 7.96
CA HIS A 115 -0.07 3.60 7.70
C HIS A 115 -1.38 4.25 8.11
N GLU A 116 -2.45 3.93 7.40
CA GLU A 116 -3.83 4.26 7.77
C GLU A 116 -4.08 5.73 8.15
N ILE A 117 -3.76 6.66 7.25
CA ILE A 117 -4.16 8.05 7.43
C ILE A 117 -5.68 8.13 7.21
N LEU A 118 -6.42 8.06 8.32
CA LEU A 118 -7.88 7.89 8.35
C LEU A 118 -8.61 9.12 8.89
N ARG A 119 -7.91 10.01 9.62
CA ARG A 119 -8.45 11.16 10.34
C ARG A 119 -7.72 12.44 9.96
N TYR A 120 -8.39 13.57 10.11
CA TYR A 120 -7.78 14.88 9.86
C TYR A 120 -6.72 15.29 10.89
N ASP A 121 -6.69 14.66 12.07
CA ASP A 121 -5.65 14.87 13.07
C ASP A 121 -4.38 14.03 12.82
N ASP A 122 -4.47 12.92 12.09
CA ASP A 122 -3.31 12.09 11.78
C ASP A 122 -2.12 12.88 11.17
N PRO A 123 -2.31 13.77 10.17
CA PRO A 123 -1.22 14.57 9.62
C PRO A 123 -0.55 15.46 10.67
N HIS A 124 -1.32 16.10 11.54
CA HIS A 124 -0.77 17.00 12.57
C HIS A 124 0.05 16.26 13.62
N ARG A 125 -0.39 15.05 14.02
CA ARG A 125 0.40 14.19 14.93
C ARG A 125 1.69 13.73 14.28
N ILE A 126 1.64 13.34 13.00
CA ILE A 126 2.80 12.86 12.25
C ILE A 126 3.85 13.96 12.06
N PHE A 127 3.44 15.19 11.82
CA PHE A 127 4.34 16.34 11.60
C PHE A 127 4.60 17.16 12.87
N ASP A 128 4.14 16.72 14.05
CA ASP A 128 4.51 17.33 15.34
C ASP A 128 6.05 17.28 15.57
N GLU A 129 6.58 18.10 16.46
CA GLU A 129 8.01 18.11 16.80
C GLU A 129 8.53 16.74 17.24
N GLU A 130 7.71 15.99 18.00
CA GLU A 130 7.98 14.61 18.40
C GLU A 130 7.11 13.62 17.60
N GLY A 131 6.79 13.97 16.36
CA GLY A 131 5.96 13.19 15.46
C GLY A 131 6.73 12.11 14.68
N ALA A 132 5.96 11.18 14.13
CA ALA A 132 6.49 10.02 13.41
C ALA A 132 7.31 10.39 12.17
N ASN A 133 6.99 11.50 11.48
CA ASN A 133 7.75 11.90 10.30
C ASN A 133 9.21 12.22 10.62
N ARG A 134 9.48 12.85 11.78
CA ARG A 134 10.85 13.10 12.26
C ARG A 134 11.61 11.78 12.45
N ALA A 135 10.97 10.76 13.05
CA ALA A 135 11.59 9.45 13.23
C ALA A 135 11.98 8.81 11.89
N LEU A 136 11.11 8.87 10.87
CA LEU A 136 11.42 8.33 9.55
C LEU A 136 12.52 9.14 8.82
N VAL A 137 12.53 10.46 8.95
CA VAL A 137 13.61 11.31 8.39
C VAL A 137 14.95 10.99 9.05
N ASP A 138 15.01 10.79 10.36
CA ASP A 138 16.22 10.40 11.06
C ASP A 138 16.67 8.98 10.68
N ALA A 139 15.73 8.05 10.51
CA ALA A 139 16.03 6.71 10.01
C ALA A 139 16.56 6.74 8.55
N GLN A 140 16.04 7.64 7.72
CA GLN A 140 16.54 7.84 6.35
C GLN A 140 17.97 8.38 6.36
N ARG A 141 18.27 9.35 7.19
CA ARG A 141 19.65 9.87 7.37
C ARG A 141 20.61 8.82 7.90
N ALA A 142 20.12 7.93 8.75
CA ALA A 142 20.89 6.79 9.27
C ALA A 142 21.06 5.63 8.26
N GLY A 143 20.44 5.70 7.09
CA GLY A 143 20.49 4.64 6.08
C GLY A 143 19.62 3.41 6.36
N LYS A 144 18.77 3.46 7.39
CA LYS A 144 17.83 2.38 7.73
C LYS A 144 16.68 2.29 6.72
N ILE A 145 16.31 3.42 6.09
CA ILE A 145 15.28 3.47 5.05
C ILE A 145 15.73 4.38 3.91
N ARG A 146 15.15 4.21 2.71
CA ARG A 146 15.53 5.03 1.54
C ARG A 146 14.46 6.06 1.20
N TYR A 147 13.20 5.69 1.24
CA TYR A 147 12.07 6.51 0.81
C TYR A 147 10.96 6.53 1.87
N ILE A 148 10.19 7.62 1.88
CA ILE A 148 9.08 7.82 2.82
C ILE A 148 7.79 8.08 2.05
N GLY A 149 6.73 7.40 2.42
CA GLY A 149 5.39 7.57 1.85
C GLY A 149 4.29 7.55 2.90
N PHE A 150 3.05 7.54 2.42
CA PHE A 150 1.90 7.29 3.29
C PHE A 150 0.81 6.50 2.57
N THR A 151 -0.10 5.94 3.36
CA THR A 151 -1.27 5.21 2.88
C THR A 151 -2.49 5.48 3.73
N GLY A 152 -3.63 5.30 3.14
CA GLY A 152 -4.94 5.33 3.77
C GLY A 152 -6.00 4.84 2.79
N HIS A 153 -7.23 4.71 3.26
CA HIS A 153 -8.26 4.11 2.42
C HIS A 153 -9.67 4.68 2.65
N LYS A 154 -9.82 5.56 3.66
CA LYS A 154 -11.11 6.03 4.13
C LYS A 154 -11.75 7.09 3.23
N ASP A 155 -11.01 8.15 2.97
CA ASP A 155 -11.52 9.32 2.23
C ASP A 155 -10.40 10.00 1.43
N PRO A 156 -10.61 10.28 0.13
CA PRO A 156 -9.62 10.96 -0.69
C PRO A 156 -9.28 12.38 -0.20
N HIS A 157 -10.20 13.08 0.47
CA HIS A 157 -9.93 14.41 1.00
C HIS A 157 -8.92 14.39 2.15
N ILE A 158 -8.89 13.33 2.95
CA ILE A 158 -7.87 13.14 3.99
C ILE A 158 -6.48 12.97 3.34
N HIS A 159 -6.39 12.28 2.20
CA HIS A 159 -5.13 12.17 1.45
C HIS A 159 -4.66 13.52 0.91
N LEU A 160 -5.56 14.32 0.33
CA LEU A 160 -5.23 15.67 -0.12
C LEU A 160 -4.78 16.54 1.04
N TYR A 161 -5.47 16.46 2.17
CA TYR A 161 -5.11 17.18 3.39
C TYR A 161 -3.73 16.78 3.92
N MET A 162 -3.40 15.49 3.92
CA MET A 162 -2.05 15.01 4.27
C MET A 162 -0.96 15.62 3.37
N LEU A 163 -1.23 15.74 2.08
CA LEU A 163 -0.30 16.40 1.14
C LEU A 163 -0.17 17.90 1.42
N ASP A 164 -1.26 18.56 1.80
CA ASP A 164 -1.25 19.98 2.14
C ASP A 164 -0.43 20.25 3.41
N VAL A 165 -0.69 19.49 4.48
CA VAL A 165 0.07 19.59 5.75
C VAL A 165 1.55 19.27 5.52
N ALA A 166 1.88 18.23 4.75
CA ALA A 166 3.26 17.93 4.41
C ALA A 166 3.96 19.12 3.72
N ARG A 167 3.27 19.81 2.80
CA ARG A 167 3.80 20.99 2.10
C ARG A 167 4.04 22.16 3.07
N GLU A 168 3.15 22.37 4.04
CA GLU A 168 3.34 23.40 5.09
C GLU A 168 4.61 23.14 5.91
N HIS A 169 4.96 21.86 6.12
CA HIS A 169 6.20 21.45 6.75
C HIS A 169 7.40 21.30 5.78
N SER A 170 7.29 21.82 4.55
CA SER A 170 8.33 21.72 3.51
C SER A 170 8.75 20.28 3.23
N PHE A 171 7.84 19.34 3.37
CA PHE A 171 8.07 17.91 3.15
C PHE A 171 7.33 17.42 1.90
N LEU A 172 7.93 16.49 1.18
CA LEU A 172 7.36 15.90 -0.03
C LEU A 172 7.53 14.38 -0.01
N PHE A 173 6.43 13.68 0.08
CA PHE A 173 6.40 12.22 0.07
C PHE A 173 6.91 11.64 -1.26
N ASP A 174 7.65 10.53 -1.20
CA ASP A 174 8.12 9.80 -2.38
C ASP A 174 7.02 8.99 -3.03
N THR A 175 6.13 8.41 -2.21
CA THR A 175 5.01 7.58 -2.67
C THR A 175 3.74 7.82 -1.89
N VAL A 176 2.61 7.55 -2.53
CA VAL A 176 1.29 7.47 -1.88
C VAL A 176 0.58 6.20 -2.31
N GLN A 177 0.10 5.44 -1.32
CA GLN A 177 -0.67 4.22 -1.54
C GLN A 177 -2.14 4.46 -1.21
N MET A 178 -3.02 4.05 -2.12
CA MET A 178 -4.46 4.28 -1.99
C MET A 178 -5.27 3.23 -2.75
N PRO A 179 -6.56 3.03 -2.40
CA PRO A 179 -7.44 2.17 -3.18
C PRO A 179 -7.59 2.67 -4.61
N LEU A 180 -7.25 1.83 -5.57
CA LEU A 180 -7.46 2.09 -6.99
C LEU A 180 -8.05 0.83 -7.62
N ASN A 181 -9.36 0.83 -7.78
CA ASN A 181 -10.12 -0.29 -8.30
C ASN A 181 -11.32 0.18 -9.14
N VAL A 182 -11.99 -0.74 -9.79
CA VAL A 182 -13.08 -0.45 -10.71
C VAL A 182 -14.32 0.17 -10.04
N MET A 183 -14.53 -0.06 -8.73
CA MET A 183 -15.62 0.54 -7.96
C MET A 183 -15.27 1.97 -7.49
N ASP A 184 -14.00 2.22 -7.19
CA ASP A 184 -13.49 3.54 -6.80
C ASP A 184 -13.88 4.64 -7.80
N ALA A 185 -13.94 4.31 -9.09
CA ALA A 185 -14.36 5.24 -10.14
C ALA A 185 -15.74 5.90 -9.90
N HIS A 186 -16.58 5.33 -9.04
CA HIS A 186 -17.98 5.74 -8.86
C HIS A 186 -18.29 6.35 -7.50
N TYR A 187 -17.48 6.07 -6.46
CA TYR A 187 -17.81 6.49 -5.11
C TYR A 187 -16.56 6.96 -4.34
N ARG A 188 -16.57 8.22 -3.85
CA ARG A 188 -15.44 8.84 -3.12
C ARG A 188 -14.10 8.47 -3.75
N SER A 189 -13.94 8.84 -5.01
CA SER A 189 -12.89 8.31 -5.88
C SER A 189 -11.51 8.90 -5.56
N PHE A 190 -10.60 8.06 -5.13
CA PHE A 190 -9.17 8.37 -5.07
C PHE A 190 -8.59 8.58 -6.49
N GLY A 191 -9.05 7.78 -7.44
CA GLY A 191 -8.64 7.91 -8.84
C GLY A 191 -9.01 9.24 -9.48
N LYS A 192 -10.12 9.87 -9.07
CA LYS A 192 -10.54 11.17 -9.60
C LYS A 192 -9.94 12.36 -8.87
N LEU A 193 -9.74 12.25 -7.56
CA LEU A 193 -9.37 13.39 -6.72
C LEU A 193 -7.87 13.41 -6.39
N VAL A 194 -7.29 12.28 -6.01
CA VAL A 194 -5.89 12.22 -5.51
C VAL A 194 -4.92 11.87 -6.63
N LEU A 195 -5.25 10.88 -7.46
CA LEU A 195 -4.36 10.38 -8.50
C LEU A 195 -3.82 11.47 -9.44
N PRO A 196 -4.62 12.42 -9.98
CA PRO A 196 -4.11 13.48 -10.83
C PRO A 196 -3.08 14.37 -10.13
N GLU A 197 -3.28 14.65 -8.84
CA GLU A 197 -2.37 15.47 -8.05
C GLU A 197 -1.02 14.77 -7.82
N LEU A 198 -1.03 13.47 -7.53
CA LEU A 198 0.19 12.68 -7.37
C LEU A 198 1.01 12.63 -8.67
N VAL A 199 0.33 12.41 -9.80
CA VAL A 199 0.97 12.39 -11.13
C VAL A 199 1.60 13.75 -11.44
N ARG A 200 0.88 14.85 -11.17
CA ARG A 200 1.37 16.22 -11.37
C ARG A 200 2.62 16.52 -10.53
N GLN A 201 2.69 15.99 -9.31
CA GLN A 201 3.84 16.18 -8.41
C GLN A 201 4.97 15.18 -8.65
N GLY A 202 4.80 14.19 -9.52
CA GLY A 202 5.79 13.13 -9.75
C GLY A 202 5.92 12.17 -8.55
N ILE A 203 4.92 12.09 -7.68
CA ILE A 203 4.88 11.16 -6.55
C ILE A 203 4.55 9.76 -7.06
N GLY A 204 5.25 8.74 -6.56
CA GLY A 204 5.01 7.35 -6.93
C GLY A 204 3.63 6.87 -6.48
N VAL A 205 2.83 6.39 -7.41
CA VAL A 205 1.45 5.94 -7.14
C VAL A 205 1.41 4.44 -6.93
N LEU A 206 1.01 4.02 -5.72
CA LEU A 206 0.81 2.62 -5.37
C LEU A 206 -0.70 2.35 -5.26
N GLY A 207 -1.24 1.61 -6.24
CA GLY A 207 -2.64 1.18 -6.22
C GLY A 207 -2.80 -0.07 -5.38
N MET A 208 -3.66 -0.03 -4.37
CA MET A 208 -3.99 -1.18 -3.54
C MET A 208 -5.47 -1.56 -3.63
N LYS A 209 -5.83 -2.69 -3.04
CA LYS A 209 -7.22 -3.18 -2.97
C LYS A 209 -7.90 -3.29 -4.35
N PRO A 210 -7.22 -3.82 -5.41
CA PRO A 210 -7.82 -3.93 -6.74
C PRO A 210 -9.09 -4.79 -6.75
N MET A 211 -9.23 -5.72 -5.80
CA MET A 211 -10.40 -6.57 -5.61
C MET A 211 -11.05 -6.44 -4.22
N ALA A 212 -10.55 -5.50 -3.36
CA ALA A 212 -11.06 -5.30 -2.00
C ALA A 212 -11.16 -6.62 -1.20
N ASN A 213 -10.11 -7.42 -1.18
CA ASN A 213 -10.11 -8.77 -0.56
C ASN A 213 -11.23 -9.69 -1.09
N GLY A 214 -11.48 -9.65 -2.40
CA GLY A 214 -12.53 -10.43 -3.07
C GLY A 214 -13.95 -9.88 -2.90
N ILE A 215 -14.16 -8.81 -2.13
CA ILE A 215 -15.50 -8.23 -1.90
C ILE A 215 -16.08 -7.69 -3.21
N ILE A 216 -15.29 -7.05 -4.05
CA ILE A 216 -15.73 -6.54 -5.36
C ILE A 216 -16.30 -7.67 -6.23
N LEU A 217 -15.71 -8.86 -6.16
CA LEU A 217 -16.14 -10.00 -6.95
C LEU A 217 -17.55 -10.51 -6.53
N LYS A 218 -17.98 -10.24 -5.29
CA LYS A 218 -19.32 -10.57 -4.80
C LYS A 218 -20.41 -9.77 -5.52
N SER A 219 -20.07 -8.65 -6.15
CA SER A 219 -20.98 -7.90 -7.02
C SER A 219 -21.40 -8.66 -8.28
N LYS A 220 -20.61 -9.69 -8.67
CA LYS A 220 -20.79 -10.48 -9.91
C LYS A 220 -20.77 -9.64 -11.19
N THR A 221 -20.25 -8.42 -11.14
CA THR A 221 -20.18 -7.50 -12.29
C THR A 221 -18.86 -7.61 -13.03
N VAL A 222 -17.79 -8.04 -12.37
CA VAL A 222 -16.41 -8.11 -12.91
C VAL A 222 -15.68 -9.35 -12.47
N SER A 223 -14.72 -9.79 -13.29
CA SER A 223 -13.77 -10.87 -13.02
C SER A 223 -12.49 -10.32 -12.37
N PRO A 224 -11.67 -11.18 -11.71
CA PRO A 224 -10.38 -10.79 -11.16
C PRO A 224 -9.45 -10.15 -12.20
N ILE A 225 -9.41 -10.70 -13.41
CA ILE A 225 -8.59 -10.17 -14.51
C ILE A 225 -9.04 -8.77 -14.93
N GLU A 226 -10.35 -8.52 -15.02
CA GLU A 226 -10.89 -7.19 -15.32
C GLU A 226 -10.51 -6.18 -14.22
N CYS A 227 -10.58 -6.57 -12.95
CA CYS A 227 -10.14 -5.73 -11.82
C CYS A 227 -8.66 -5.35 -11.91
N LEU A 228 -7.79 -6.33 -12.15
CA LEU A 228 -6.34 -6.10 -12.27
C LEU A 228 -6.01 -5.25 -13.51
N ARG A 229 -6.63 -5.53 -14.65
CA ARG A 229 -6.42 -4.75 -15.88
C ARG A 229 -6.87 -3.32 -15.72
N TYR A 230 -8.00 -3.07 -15.03
CA TYR A 230 -8.43 -1.70 -14.71
C TYR A 230 -7.38 -0.97 -13.87
N ALA A 231 -6.93 -1.55 -12.77
CA ALA A 231 -5.94 -0.93 -11.89
C ALA A 231 -4.58 -0.70 -12.62
N LEU A 232 -4.14 -1.65 -13.44
CA LEU A 232 -2.95 -1.51 -14.28
C LEU A 232 -3.11 -0.45 -15.37
N ASN A 233 -4.34 -0.15 -15.81
CA ASN A 233 -4.61 0.88 -16.83
C ASN A 233 -4.50 2.30 -16.29
N LEU A 234 -4.58 2.48 -14.97
CA LEU A 234 -4.36 3.78 -14.33
C LEU A 234 -2.85 4.12 -14.34
N PRO A 235 -2.47 5.41 -14.23
CA PRO A 235 -1.07 5.83 -14.16
C PRO A 235 -0.44 5.48 -12.80
N THR A 236 -0.49 4.21 -12.43
CA THR A 236 0.14 3.65 -11.23
C THR A 236 1.59 3.28 -11.51
N SER A 237 2.46 3.42 -10.52
CA SER A 237 3.79 2.80 -10.55
C SER A 237 3.70 1.29 -10.29
N VAL A 238 2.87 0.91 -9.32
CA VAL A 238 2.64 -0.50 -8.94
C VAL A 238 1.16 -0.70 -8.62
N VAL A 239 0.61 -1.84 -8.99
CA VAL A 239 -0.66 -2.38 -8.50
C VAL A 239 -0.36 -3.50 -7.51
N ILE A 240 -0.65 -3.29 -6.23
CA ILE A 240 -0.41 -4.25 -5.17
C ILE A 240 -1.63 -5.16 -5.02
N THR A 241 -1.43 -6.46 -5.15
CA THR A 241 -2.49 -7.46 -5.02
C THR A 241 -2.16 -8.50 -3.96
N GLY A 242 -3.18 -8.98 -3.24
CA GLY A 242 -3.05 -10.08 -2.29
C GLY A 242 -2.96 -11.42 -3.01
N VAL A 243 -2.12 -12.30 -2.48
CA VAL A 243 -1.89 -13.65 -3.00
C VAL A 243 -1.81 -14.61 -1.82
N ASP A 244 -2.64 -15.63 -1.80
CA ASP A 244 -2.72 -16.67 -0.78
C ASP A 244 -2.54 -18.09 -1.32
N SER A 245 -2.40 -18.22 -2.63
CA SER A 245 -2.17 -19.49 -3.32
C SER A 245 -1.35 -19.32 -4.59
N MET A 246 -0.81 -20.41 -5.12
CA MET A 246 -0.05 -20.39 -6.37
C MET A 246 -0.95 -20.05 -7.56
N GLU A 247 -2.21 -20.44 -7.53
CA GLU A 247 -3.22 -20.14 -8.57
C GLU A 247 -3.49 -18.64 -8.66
N ILE A 248 -3.60 -17.95 -7.50
CA ILE A 248 -3.77 -16.49 -7.46
C ILE A 248 -2.48 -15.77 -7.92
N LEU A 249 -1.29 -16.32 -7.60
CA LEU A 249 -0.04 -15.81 -8.14
C LEU A 249 0.02 -15.95 -9.66
N ASP A 250 -0.40 -17.12 -10.21
CA ASP A 250 -0.46 -17.34 -11.65
C ASP A 250 -1.38 -16.34 -12.33
N GLN A 251 -2.56 -16.11 -11.77
CA GLN A 251 -3.54 -15.13 -12.25
C GLN A 251 -2.99 -13.69 -12.24
N ALA A 252 -2.30 -13.29 -11.16
CA ALA A 252 -1.68 -11.97 -11.05
C ALA A 252 -0.57 -11.77 -12.10
N CYS A 253 0.30 -12.77 -12.25
CA CYS A 253 1.35 -12.77 -13.27
C CYS A 253 0.77 -12.71 -14.69
N GLU A 254 -0.28 -13.49 -14.97
CA GLU A 254 -0.96 -13.50 -16.27
C GLU A 254 -1.55 -12.14 -16.59
N ALA A 255 -2.26 -11.52 -15.63
CA ALA A 255 -2.85 -10.19 -15.81
C ALA A 255 -1.78 -9.13 -16.17
N ALA A 256 -0.60 -9.20 -15.53
CA ALA A 256 0.48 -8.26 -15.79
C ALA A 256 1.19 -8.54 -17.13
N ARG A 257 1.45 -9.79 -17.45
CA ARG A 257 2.15 -10.20 -18.69
C ARG A 257 1.34 -9.94 -19.95
N THR A 258 0.02 -10.11 -19.85
CA THR A 258 -0.92 -9.90 -20.97
C THR A 258 -1.55 -8.51 -20.96
N PHE A 259 -1.11 -7.65 -20.06
CA PHE A 259 -1.64 -6.30 -19.98
C PHE A 259 -1.40 -5.52 -21.28
N ARG A 260 -2.46 -4.93 -21.77
CA ARG A 260 -2.46 -3.85 -22.76
C ARG A 260 -3.36 -2.72 -22.28
N PRO A 261 -3.09 -1.49 -22.64
CA PRO A 261 -4.01 -0.38 -22.34
C PRO A 261 -5.42 -0.68 -22.84
N LEU A 262 -6.41 -0.35 -22.03
CA LEU A 262 -7.82 -0.41 -22.43
C LEU A 262 -8.12 0.73 -23.40
N SER A 263 -8.87 0.45 -24.46
CA SER A 263 -9.48 1.50 -25.28
C SER A 263 -10.55 2.25 -24.48
N ASP A 264 -10.90 3.45 -24.92
CA ASP A 264 -11.96 4.26 -24.27
C ASP A 264 -13.30 3.51 -24.25
N SER A 265 -13.60 2.74 -25.29
CA SER A 265 -14.81 1.92 -25.36
C SER A 265 -14.78 0.75 -24.37
N GLU A 266 -13.64 0.07 -24.22
CA GLU A 266 -13.48 -1.02 -23.24
C GLU A 266 -13.58 -0.47 -21.81
N LEU A 267 -12.92 0.67 -21.53
CA LEU A 267 -12.99 1.32 -20.22
C LEU A 267 -14.42 1.77 -19.90
N THR A 268 -15.11 2.41 -20.85
CA THR A 268 -16.50 2.83 -20.68
C THR A 268 -17.43 1.64 -20.44
N ALA A 269 -17.29 0.55 -21.19
CA ALA A 269 -18.09 -0.66 -21.01
C ALA A 269 -17.83 -1.29 -19.62
N LEU A 270 -16.57 -1.35 -19.17
CA LEU A 270 -16.21 -1.89 -17.87
C LEU A 270 -16.80 -1.05 -16.72
N LEU A 271 -16.68 0.27 -16.79
CA LEU A 271 -17.25 1.18 -15.79
C LEU A 271 -18.78 1.13 -15.80
N SER A 272 -19.42 1.01 -16.95
CA SER A 272 -20.87 0.87 -17.03
C SER A 272 -21.41 -0.38 -16.34
N LYS A 273 -20.67 -1.51 -16.39
CA LYS A 273 -21.03 -2.74 -15.67
C LYS A 273 -21.05 -2.54 -14.14
N THR A 274 -20.18 -1.70 -13.61
CA THR A 274 -19.97 -1.54 -12.17
C THR A 274 -20.73 -0.38 -11.57
N ALA A 275 -21.23 0.57 -12.37
CA ALA A 275 -21.82 1.83 -11.93
C ALA A 275 -22.91 1.65 -10.86
N THR A 276 -23.87 0.77 -11.09
CA THR A 276 -24.98 0.53 -10.17
C THR A 276 -24.51 -0.09 -8.85
N ALA A 277 -23.65 -1.10 -8.92
CA ALA A 277 -23.11 -1.79 -7.74
C ALA A 277 -22.21 -0.86 -6.89
N ALA A 278 -21.47 0.04 -7.54
CA ALA A 278 -20.54 0.92 -6.88
C ALA A 278 -21.15 2.22 -6.32
N ALA A 279 -22.38 2.57 -6.69
CA ALA A 279 -22.98 3.89 -6.46
C ALA A 279 -22.99 4.36 -5.00
N ARG A 280 -22.96 3.44 -4.03
CA ARG A 280 -23.00 3.73 -2.59
C ARG A 280 -21.78 3.20 -1.81
N GLY A 281 -20.73 2.71 -2.51
CA GLY A 281 -19.53 2.16 -1.89
C GLY A 281 -19.74 0.83 -1.16
N GLU A 282 -20.80 0.09 -1.46
CA GLU A 282 -21.16 -1.16 -0.76
C GLU A 282 -20.06 -2.22 -0.89
N PHE A 283 -19.37 -2.28 -2.04
CA PHE A 283 -18.27 -3.21 -2.28
C PHE A 283 -16.89 -2.65 -1.92
N GLU A 284 -16.85 -1.50 -1.26
CA GLU A 284 -15.66 -0.85 -0.73
C GLU A 284 -15.83 -0.54 0.78
N PRO A 285 -16.03 -1.56 1.64
CA PRO A 285 -16.34 -1.35 3.06
C PRO A 285 -15.23 -0.63 3.83
N PHE A 286 -14.00 -0.59 3.33
CA PHE A 286 -12.93 0.23 3.87
C PHE A 286 -13.22 1.75 3.76
N LYS A 287 -14.11 2.20 2.85
CA LYS A 287 -14.58 3.58 2.78
C LYS A 287 -15.80 3.83 3.68
N THR A 288 -16.66 2.82 3.88
CA THR A 288 -18.02 2.98 4.43
C THR A 288 -18.21 2.40 5.82
N SER A 289 -17.24 1.65 6.35
CA SER A 289 -17.28 1.05 7.69
C SER A 289 -15.95 1.17 8.41
N SER A 290 -15.88 0.82 9.69
CA SER A 290 -14.65 0.79 10.50
C SER A 290 -13.98 -0.59 10.54
N ILE A 291 -14.47 -1.58 9.79
CA ILE A 291 -13.95 -2.97 9.84
C ILE A 291 -12.47 -3.03 9.43
N PHE A 292 -12.03 -2.13 8.54
CA PHE A 292 -10.66 -2.08 8.04
C PHE A 292 -9.80 -1.00 8.72
N ASP A 293 -10.29 -0.38 9.79
CA ASP A 293 -9.62 0.73 10.46
C ASP A 293 -8.81 0.18 11.66
N GLY A 294 -7.69 -0.47 11.39
CA GLY A 294 -6.85 -1.12 12.39
C GLY A 294 -6.38 -0.16 13.48
N THR A 295 -5.91 1.03 13.10
CA THR A 295 -5.47 2.08 14.03
C THR A 295 -6.59 2.69 14.87
N ALA A 296 -7.84 2.64 14.43
CA ALA A 296 -8.99 3.04 15.23
C ALA A 296 -9.42 1.96 16.24
N GLN A 297 -9.22 0.70 15.89
CA GLN A 297 -9.49 -0.45 16.75
C GLN A 297 -8.39 -0.64 17.81
N ASN A 298 -7.17 -0.22 17.49
CA ASN A 298 -5.96 -0.37 18.32
C ASN A 298 -5.28 0.98 18.54
N PRO A 299 -5.89 1.92 19.25
CA PRO A 299 -5.36 3.28 19.42
C PRO A 299 -3.98 3.32 20.10
N ALA A 300 -3.65 2.30 20.90
CA ALA A 300 -2.32 2.16 21.50
C ALA A 300 -1.17 2.06 20.49
N TRP A 301 -1.45 1.61 19.26
CA TRP A 301 -0.42 1.55 18.20
C TRP A 301 0.07 2.93 17.76
N LEU A 302 -0.73 3.97 18.01
CA LEU A 302 -0.39 5.34 17.60
C LEU A 302 0.65 5.99 18.49
N GLY A 303 0.88 5.46 19.71
CA GLY A 303 1.71 6.07 20.73
C GLY A 303 1.01 7.20 21.48
N ASP A 304 1.76 7.88 22.34
CA ASP A 304 1.24 8.94 23.18
C ASP A 304 0.74 10.15 22.39
N GLU A 305 -0.23 10.86 22.95
CA GLU A 305 -0.66 12.14 22.40
C GLU A 305 0.45 13.18 22.51
N PRO A 306 0.53 14.15 21.58
CA PRO A 306 1.49 15.23 21.65
C PRO A 306 1.40 15.99 23.00
N GLN A 307 2.53 16.38 23.59
CA GLN A 307 2.59 17.03 24.90
C GLN A 307 1.65 18.24 25.00
N ARG A 308 1.56 19.06 23.94
CA ARG A 308 0.64 20.20 23.84
C ARG A 308 -0.83 19.86 24.10
N LEU A 309 -1.24 18.61 23.77
CA LEU A 309 -2.63 18.14 24.04
C LEU A 309 -2.73 17.58 25.44
N GLN A 310 -1.70 16.92 25.95
CA GLN A 310 -1.65 16.46 27.34
C GLN A 310 -1.73 17.62 28.33
N ASP A 311 -1.08 18.74 28.02
CA ASP A 311 -1.09 19.97 28.84
C ASP A 311 -2.46 20.68 28.91
N LEU A 312 -3.38 20.32 28.00
CA LEU A 312 -4.76 20.81 28.00
C LEU A 312 -5.70 19.96 28.86
N MET A 313 -5.26 18.79 29.29
CA MET A 313 -6.07 17.91 30.12
C MET A 313 -6.05 18.42 31.57
N PRO A 314 -7.20 18.41 32.30
CA PRO A 314 -7.30 18.90 33.66
C PRO A 314 -6.53 18.04 34.67
#